data_73b1a826ca7c5510a6f4996a9ba282bf
#
_entry.id   73b1a826ca7c5510a6f4996a9ba282bf
#
_cell.length_a   1.000
_cell.length_b   1.000
_cell.length_c   1.000
_cell.angle_alpha   90.00
_cell.angle_beta   90.00
_cell.angle_gamma   90.00
#
_symmetry.space_group_name_H-M   'P 1'
#
loop_
_entity.id
_entity.type
_entity.pdbx_description
1 polymer ?
#
loop_
_entity_poly.entity_id
_entity_poly.type
_entity_poly.pdbx_seq_one_letter_code
_entity_poly.pdbx_strand_id
1 'polypeptide(L)'
;GDHAMFLSRGVAAALIWHFTDFTFHTSFDRMDMVDPAELRRTAVAIGAAALAVADAQPMDLERHLDSLNLEQRARLDAVVRAEAGPEAEQLWKDWFRGARFWLKALTAGEPLVPAQPLRVEAAPVTGGEAEG
;
A
#
# COMPACT_ATOMS: atom_id res chain seq x y z
N GLY A 1 11.15 5.45 5.64
CA GLY A 1 10.36 6.61 6.05
C GLY A 1 9.60 6.36 7.34
N ASP A 2 8.97 7.36 7.89
CA ASP A 2 8.36 7.36 9.23
C ASP A 2 7.27 6.31 9.41
N HIS A 3 6.58 5.93 8.33
CA HIS A 3 5.59 4.83 8.33
C HIS A 3 6.17 3.51 8.87
N ALA A 4 7.48 3.24 8.67
CA ALA A 4 8.12 2.03 9.13
C ALA A 4 8.12 1.90 10.67
N MET A 5 8.20 3.03 11.37
CA MET A 5 8.15 3.07 12.83
C MET A 5 6.76 2.68 13.37
N PHE A 6 5.71 3.07 12.67
CA PHE A 6 4.34 2.66 13.02
C PHE A 6 4.13 1.18 12.73
N LEU A 7 4.56 0.70 11.56
CA LEU A 7 4.46 -0.70 11.17
C LEU A 7 5.21 -1.62 12.15
N SER A 8 6.39 -1.22 12.63
CA SER A 8 7.17 -2.01 13.61
C SER A 8 6.46 -2.17 14.96
N ARG A 9 5.47 -1.32 15.24
CA ARG A 9 4.64 -1.38 16.44
C ARG A 9 3.24 -1.94 16.20
N GLY A 10 3.02 -2.55 15.06
CA GLY A 10 1.73 -3.11 14.69
C GLY A 10 0.65 -2.09 14.35
N VAL A 11 1.04 -0.83 14.13
CA VAL A 11 0.12 0.22 13.68
C VAL A 11 0.13 0.25 12.16
N ALA A 12 -1.04 0.14 11.53
CA ALA A 12 -1.18 0.22 10.09
C ALA A 12 -0.74 1.60 9.60
N ALA A 13 0.17 1.62 8.64
CA ALA A 13 0.69 2.84 8.05
C ALA A 13 1.02 2.61 6.57
N ALA A 14 0.89 3.65 5.77
CA ALA A 14 1.20 3.62 4.36
C ALA A 14 2.10 4.79 3.99
N LEU A 15 3.01 4.53 3.07
CA LEU A 15 3.80 5.57 2.41
C LEU A 15 3.16 5.86 1.06
N ILE A 16 2.91 7.13 0.80
CA ILE A 16 2.49 7.58 -0.53
C ILE A 16 3.71 8.23 -1.17
N TRP A 17 4.08 7.71 -2.32
CA TRP A 17 5.30 8.09 -2.99
C TRP A 17 5.04 8.30 -4.48
N HIS A 18 5.55 9.42 -4.99
CA HIS A 18 5.67 9.64 -6.43
C HIS A 18 7.00 9.09 -6.91
N PHE A 19 6.94 7.97 -7.64
CA PHE A 19 8.15 7.36 -8.17
C PHE A 19 8.66 8.16 -9.37
N THR A 20 9.97 8.28 -9.40
CA THR A 20 10.88 9.12 -10.17
C THR A 20 10.91 10.58 -9.73
N ASP A 21 10.98 10.81 -8.43
CA ASP A 21 11.38 12.12 -7.90
C ASP A 21 12.91 12.23 -7.93
N PHE A 22 13.43 12.84 -8.97
CA PHE A 22 14.87 13.00 -9.17
C PHE A 22 15.50 14.03 -8.22
N THR A 23 14.69 14.85 -7.55
CA THR A 23 15.15 15.90 -6.66
C THR A 23 15.16 15.45 -5.20
N PHE A 24 14.46 14.38 -4.89
CA PHE A 24 14.32 13.83 -3.53
C PHE A 24 15.67 13.61 -2.85
N HIS A 25 15.82 14.13 -1.65
CA HIS A 25 17.06 14.10 -0.85
C HIS A 25 18.25 14.84 -1.48
N THR A 26 18.00 15.80 -2.33
CA THR A 26 19.04 16.66 -2.91
C THR A 26 18.78 18.13 -2.56
N SER A 27 19.77 18.99 -2.78
CA SER A 27 19.61 20.46 -2.65
C SER A 27 18.72 21.08 -3.73
N PHE A 28 18.32 20.29 -4.73
CA PHE A 28 17.40 20.69 -5.79
C PHE A 28 15.92 20.39 -5.44
N ASP A 29 15.67 19.73 -4.31
CA ASP A 29 14.32 19.51 -3.79
C ASP A 29 13.77 20.83 -3.20
N ARG A 30 13.14 21.62 -4.06
CA ARG A 30 12.66 22.97 -3.77
C ARG A 30 11.22 23.15 -4.22
N MET A 31 10.58 24.21 -3.76
CA MET A 31 9.17 24.52 -4.05
C MET A 31 8.84 24.64 -5.54
N ASP A 32 9.79 25.06 -6.36
CA ASP A 32 9.65 25.16 -7.82
C ASP A 32 9.62 23.80 -8.52
N MET A 33 9.99 22.72 -7.81
CA MET A 33 9.92 21.34 -8.30
C MET A 33 8.61 20.64 -7.90
N VAL A 34 7.76 21.26 -7.12
CA VAL A 34 6.46 20.71 -6.69
C VAL A 34 5.40 21.00 -7.75
N ASP A 35 4.72 19.97 -8.25
CA ASP A 35 3.51 20.14 -9.06
C ASP A 35 2.28 20.36 -8.14
N PRO A 36 1.70 21.58 -8.11
CA PRO A 36 0.55 21.86 -7.25
C PRO A 36 -0.70 21.04 -7.61
N ALA A 37 -0.86 20.68 -8.88
CA ALA A 37 -2.01 19.88 -9.32
C ALA A 37 -1.89 18.43 -8.81
N GLU A 38 -0.68 17.87 -8.85
CA GLU A 38 -0.42 16.54 -8.35
C GLU A 38 -0.49 16.48 -6.83
N LEU A 39 0.07 17.47 -6.14
CA LEU A 39 -0.07 17.61 -4.69
C LEU A 39 -1.55 17.65 -4.26
N ARG A 40 -2.38 18.43 -4.98
CA ARG A 40 -3.82 18.47 -4.74
C ARG A 40 -4.50 17.13 -4.96
N ARG A 41 -4.19 16.42 -6.05
CA ARG A 41 -4.76 15.08 -6.33
C ARG A 41 -4.45 14.10 -5.22
N THR A 42 -3.18 14.07 -4.82
CA THR A 42 -2.71 13.21 -3.73
C THR A 42 -3.38 13.55 -2.41
N ALA A 43 -3.48 14.83 -2.06
CA ALA A 43 -4.16 15.27 -0.83
C ALA A 43 -5.65 14.89 -0.82
N VAL A 44 -6.34 15.02 -1.94
CA VAL A 44 -7.75 14.61 -2.07
C VAL A 44 -7.88 13.10 -1.91
N ALA A 45 -7.02 12.31 -2.56
CA ALA A 45 -7.07 10.86 -2.47
C ALA A 45 -6.81 10.37 -1.02
N ILE A 46 -5.81 10.93 -0.35
CA ILE A 46 -5.49 10.61 1.05
C ILE A 46 -6.65 11.02 1.97
N GLY A 47 -7.15 12.24 1.80
CA GLY A 47 -8.25 12.74 2.63
C GLY A 47 -9.53 11.89 2.47
N ALA A 48 -9.87 11.51 1.25
CA ALA A 48 -11.01 10.65 0.98
C ALA A 48 -10.83 9.24 1.59
N ALA A 49 -9.64 8.65 1.47
CA ALA A 49 -9.34 7.36 2.07
C ALA A 49 -9.39 7.42 3.61
N ALA A 50 -8.82 8.46 4.21
CA ALA A 50 -8.85 8.66 5.65
C ALA A 50 -10.27 8.83 6.19
N LEU A 51 -11.11 9.61 5.50
CA LEU A 51 -12.52 9.78 5.86
C LEU A 51 -13.30 8.47 5.71
N ALA A 52 -13.08 7.73 4.62
CA ALA A 52 -13.74 6.44 4.41
C ALA A 52 -13.39 5.42 5.50
N VAL A 53 -12.16 5.43 6.01
CA VAL A 53 -11.74 4.55 7.12
C VAL A 53 -12.29 5.05 8.45
N ALA A 54 -12.24 6.36 8.71
CA ALA A 54 -12.69 6.94 9.98
C ALA A 54 -14.20 6.83 10.21
N ASP A 55 -14.98 6.85 9.13
CA ASP A 55 -16.46 6.81 9.16
C ASP A 55 -17.01 5.48 8.63
N ALA A 56 -16.21 4.43 8.59
CA ALA A 56 -16.61 3.13 8.05
C ALA A 56 -17.78 2.54 8.86
N GLN A 57 -18.89 2.25 8.18
CA GLN A 57 -20.09 1.67 8.76
C GLN A 57 -20.35 0.26 8.19
N PRO A 58 -21.08 -0.61 8.92
CA PRO A 58 -21.42 -1.95 8.42
C PRO A 58 -22.09 -1.95 7.04
N MET A 59 -22.89 -0.94 6.74
CA MET A 59 -23.57 -0.79 5.46
C MET A 59 -22.64 -0.50 4.27
N ASP A 60 -21.43 -0.02 4.55
CA ASP A 60 -20.42 0.29 3.52
C ASP A 60 -19.66 -0.95 3.05
N LEU A 61 -19.76 -2.05 3.79
CA LEU A 61 -18.96 -3.25 3.55
C LEU A 61 -19.09 -3.78 2.12
N GLU A 62 -20.32 -3.93 1.62
CA GLU A 62 -20.54 -4.48 0.28
C GLU A 62 -19.92 -3.59 -0.80
N ARG A 63 -20.14 -2.28 -0.74
CA ARG A 63 -19.54 -1.32 -1.66
C ARG A 63 -18.01 -1.39 -1.67
N HIS A 64 -17.40 -1.51 -0.50
CA HIS A 64 -15.95 -1.64 -0.38
C HIS A 64 -15.45 -3.00 -0.89
N LEU A 65 -16.19 -4.08 -0.64
CA LEU A 65 -15.86 -5.40 -1.16
C LEU A 65 -15.94 -5.45 -2.69
N ASP A 66 -16.92 -4.79 -3.29
CA ASP A 66 -17.05 -4.69 -4.75
C ASP A 66 -15.86 -3.93 -5.36
N SER A 67 -15.48 -2.80 -4.76
CA SER A 67 -14.29 -2.05 -5.18
C SER A 67 -13.03 -2.89 -5.08
N LEU A 68 -12.88 -3.64 -3.99
CA LEU A 68 -11.75 -4.54 -3.77
C LEU A 68 -11.71 -5.70 -4.79
N ASN A 69 -12.87 -6.22 -5.17
CA ASN A 69 -12.99 -7.27 -6.19
C ASN A 69 -12.62 -6.77 -7.59
N LEU A 70 -13.01 -5.54 -7.93
CA LEU A 70 -12.60 -4.90 -9.20
C LEU A 70 -11.09 -4.71 -9.25
N GLU A 71 -10.49 -4.20 -8.19
CA GLU A 71 -9.04 -4.01 -8.10
C GLU A 71 -8.31 -5.35 -8.19
N GLN A 72 -8.79 -6.38 -7.49
CA GLN A 72 -8.19 -7.72 -7.57
C GLN A 72 -8.16 -8.25 -9.00
N ARG A 73 -9.25 -8.13 -9.74
CA ARG A 73 -9.30 -8.57 -11.15
C ARG A 73 -8.28 -7.81 -11.97
N ALA A 74 -8.24 -6.48 -11.84
CA ALA A 74 -7.29 -5.65 -12.58
C ALA A 74 -5.82 -6.01 -12.29
N ARG A 75 -5.49 -6.30 -11.03
CA ARG A 75 -4.15 -6.73 -10.62
C ARG A 75 -3.78 -8.11 -11.16
N LEU A 76 -4.67 -9.08 -11.06
CA LEU A 76 -4.42 -10.42 -11.60
C LEU A 76 -4.29 -10.40 -13.12
N ASP A 77 -5.12 -9.63 -13.82
CA ASP A 77 -4.99 -9.42 -15.25
C ASP A 77 -3.65 -8.77 -15.63
N ALA A 78 -3.16 -7.84 -14.82
CA ALA A 78 -1.85 -7.24 -15.01
C ALA A 78 -0.70 -8.25 -14.82
N VAL A 79 -0.79 -9.12 -13.81
CA VAL A 79 0.18 -10.21 -13.58
C VAL A 79 0.25 -11.15 -14.79
N VAL A 80 -0.91 -11.50 -15.35
CA VAL A 80 -0.98 -12.35 -16.55
C VAL A 80 -0.35 -11.65 -17.75
N ARG A 81 -0.71 -10.38 -18.00
CA ARG A 81 -0.12 -9.62 -19.12
C ARG A 81 1.38 -9.40 -19.00
N ALA A 82 1.89 -9.29 -17.77
CA ALA A 82 3.31 -9.11 -17.51
C ALA A 82 4.10 -10.43 -17.44
N GLU A 83 3.42 -11.56 -17.60
CA GLU A 83 4.01 -12.90 -17.46
C GLU A 83 4.81 -13.08 -16.16
N ALA A 84 4.34 -12.43 -15.08
CA ALA A 84 5.07 -12.33 -13.82
C ALA A 84 5.12 -13.64 -13.00
N GLY A 85 4.43 -14.67 -13.46
CA GLY A 85 4.48 -16.00 -12.90
C GLY A 85 3.53 -16.26 -11.71
N PRO A 86 3.46 -17.52 -11.27
CA PRO A 86 2.48 -17.98 -10.27
C PRO A 86 2.73 -17.39 -8.87
N GLU A 87 3.97 -17.08 -8.54
CA GLU A 87 4.31 -16.49 -7.24
C GLU A 87 3.72 -15.07 -7.10
N ALA A 88 3.81 -14.26 -8.16
CA ALA A 88 3.21 -12.92 -8.18
C ALA A 88 1.68 -13.00 -8.11
N GLU A 89 1.08 -13.97 -8.77
CA GLU A 89 -0.36 -14.23 -8.69
C GLU A 89 -0.78 -14.61 -7.27
N GLN A 90 -0.04 -15.52 -6.63
CA GLN A 90 -0.34 -15.95 -5.27
C GLN A 90 -0.18 -14.81 -4.27
N LEU A 91 0.87 -13.98 -4.41
CA LEU A 91 1.10 -12.80 -3.57
C LEU A 91 -0.11 -11.86 -3.60
N TRP A 92 -0.64 -11.55 -4.78
CA TRP A 92 -1.83 -10.71 -4.91
C TRP A 92 -3.08 -11.34 -4.32
N LYS A 93 -3.28 -12.65 -4.50
CA LYS A 93 -4.41 -13.37 -3.89
C LYS A 93 -4.37 -13.29 -2.35
N ASP A 94 -3.20 -13.47 -1.76
CA ASP A 94 -3.01 -13.39 -0.32
C ASP A 94 -3.20 -11.97 0.20
N TRP A 95 -2.69 -10.96 -0.52
CA TRP A 95 -2.91 -9.56 -0.19
C TRP A 95 -4.40 -9.22 -0.16
N PHE A 96 -5.15 -9.57 -1.18
CA PHE A 96 -6.60 -9.31 -1.23
C PHE A 96 -7.40 -10.10 -0.19
N ARG A 97 -6.94 -11.28 0.18
CA ARG A 97 -7.53 -12.04 1.30
C ARG A 97 -7.37 -11.28 2.61
N GLY A 98 -6.17 -10.78 2.89
CA GLY A 98 -5.89 -9.94 4.05
C GLY A 98 -6.71 -8.64 4.05
N ALA A 99 -6.77 -7.94 2.91
CA ALA A 99 -7.54 -6.71 2.77
C ALA A 99 -9.05 -6.93 3.07
N ARG A 100 -9.65 -8.04 2.60
CA ARG A 100 -11.04 -8.39 2.93
C ARG A 100 -11.24 -8.65 4.41
N PHE A 101 -10.31 -9.34 5.04
CA PHE A 101 -10.36 -9.58 6.48
C PHE A 101 -10.37 -8.26 7.25
N TRP A 102 -9.42 -7.37 6.94
CA TRP A 102 -9.33 -6.05 7.55
C TRP A 102 -10.58 -5.19 7.34
N LEU A 103 -11.11 -5.19 6.14
CA LEU A 103 -12.30 -4.42 5.80
C LEU A 103 -13.53 -4.88 6.59
N LYS A 104 -13.69 -6.19 6.75
CA LYS A 104 -14.77 -6.77 7.58
C LYS A 104 -14.64 -6.37 9.05
N ALA A 105 -13.45 -6.47 9.62
CA ALA A 105 -13.20 -6.08 10.99
C ALA A 105 -13.42 -4.57 11.20
N LEU A 106 -12.94 -3.73 10.28
CA LEU A 106 -13.12 -2.29 10.32
C LEU A 106 -14.60 -1.90 10.32
N THR A 107 -15.40 -2.44 9.41
CA THR A 107 -16.81 -2.11 9.29
C THR A 107 -17.68 -2.72 10.41
N ALA A 108 -17.19 -3.77 11.07
CA ALA A 108 -17.83 -4.34 12.26
C ALA A 108 -17.49 -3.57 13.55
N GLY A 109 -16.56 -2.59 13.49
CA GLY A 109 -16.06 -1.89 14.66
C GLY A 109 -15.21 -2.77 15.58
N GLU A 110 -14.67 -3.87 15.06
CA GLU A 110 -13.79 -4.76 15.80
C GLU A 110 -12.40 -4.16 15.94
N PRO A 111 -11.67 -4.44 17.05
CA PRO A 111 -10.29 -4.02 17.18
C PRO A 111 -9.46 -4.63 16.02
N LEU A 112 -8.78 -3.78 15.26
CA LEU A 112 -7.87 -4.21 14.22
C LEU A 112 -6.60 -4.77 14.89
N VAL A 113 -6.64 -6.05 15.25
CA VAL A 113 -5.44 -6.75 15.70
C VAL A 113 -4.55 -6.91 14.47
N PRO A 114 -3.32 -6.38 14.48
CA PRO A 114 -2.42 -6.58 13.37
C PRO A 114 -2.25 -8.07 13.14
N ALA A 115 -2.60 -8.55 11.94
CA ALA A 115 -2.10 -9.83 11.49
C ALA A 115 -0.57 -9.81 11.67
N GLN A 116 0.01 -10.91 12.13
CA GLN A 116 1.44 -10.98 12.37
C GLN A 116 2.19 -10.27 11.24
N PRO A 117 3.17 -9.40 11.53
CA PRO A 117 3.87 -8.67 10.50
C PRO A 117 4.36 -9.69 9.48
N LEU A 118 4.03 -9.46 8.20
CA LEU A 118 4.65 -10.18 7.09
C LEU A 118 6.16 -10.13 7.37
N ARG A 119 6.75 -11.27 7.73
CA ARG A 119 8.20 -11.38 7.76
C ARG A 119 8.66 -11.26 6.32
N VAL A 120 8.94 -10.04 5.90
CA VAL A 120 9.76 -9.82 4.73
C VAL A 120 11.15 -10.28 5.16
N GLU A 121 11.48 -11.52 4.87
CA GLU A 121 12.87 -11.95 4.93
C GLU A 121 13.62 -11.02 3.97
N ALA A 122 14.47 -10.18 4.54
CA ALA A 122 15.36 -9.36 3.75
C ALA A 122 16.16 -10.33 2.87
N ALA A 123 16.04 -10.15 1.56
CA ALA A 123 16.89 -10.91 0.63
C ALA A 123 18.34 -10.76 1.08
N PRO A 124 19.13 -11.84 1.14
CA PRO A 124 20.52 -11.74 1.54
C PRO A 124 21.21 -10.75 0.61
N VAL A 125 21.78 -9.70 1.21
CA VAL A 125 22.65 -8.78 0.50
C VAL A 125 23.88 -9.61 0.09
N THR A 126 23.89 -10.08 -1.15
CA THR A 126 25.09 -10.68 -1.73
C THR A 126 26.12 -9.56 -1.84
N GLY A 127 26.99 -9.49 -0.86
CA GLY A 127 28.16 -8.62 -0.89
C GLY A 127 28.97 -8.98 -2.13
N GLY A 128 28.99 -8.08 -3.11
CA GLY A 128 29.99 -8.13 -4.16
C GLY A 128 31.35 -7.85 -3.53
N GLU A 129 32.13 -8.89 -3.38
CA GLU A 129 33.56 -8.74 -3.11
C GLU A 129 34.16 -7.99 -4.29
N ALA A 130 34.59 -6.76 -4.03
CA ALA A 130 35.44 -6.02 -4.96
C ALA A 130 36.83 -6.64 -4.85
N GLU A 131 37.16 -7.49 -5.80
CA GLU A 131 38.54 -7.87 -6.03
C GLU A 131 39.31 -6.74 -6.74
N GLY A 132 40.49 -6.39 -6.16
CA GLY A 132 41.68 -5.88 -6.82
C GLY A 132 41.75 -4.41 -7.13
#